data_83b32a7849b89bf8650aa3b5dfe3f581
#
_entry.id   83b32a7849b89bf8650aa3b5dfe3f581
#
_cell.length_a   1.000
_cell.length_b   1.000
_cell.length_c   1.000
_cell.angle_alpha   90.00
_cell.angle_beta   90.00
_cell.angle_gamma   90.00
#
_symmetry.space_group_name_H-M   'P 1'
#
loop_
_entity.id
_entity.type
_entity.pdbx_description
1 polymer ?
#
loop_
_entity_poly.entity_id
_entity_poly.type
_entity_poly.pdbx_seq_one_letter_code
_entity_poly.pdbx_strand_id
1 'polypeptide(L)'
;MKKHPTTNIQQPTSNEAVDEVCVFNDGDQNRKYDLEERLLEFAPAVIDLSEKLPDTRAGNHVAGQILRSGTSPYPNHGEAEDAESREDFIHKLKVCLKELRETRRWARLIQRKGWVKDETTLLFILSEADELIRIFYSSIQTARRNSLNERRTRETG
;
A
#
# COMPACT_ATOMS: atom_id res chain seq x y z
N MET A 1 8.74 49.86 40.78
CA MET A 1 7.43 49.55 40.17
C MET A 1 7.55 49.48 38.65
N LYS A 2 7.64 48.30 38.06
CA LYS A 2 7.68 48.11 36.63
C LYS A 2 6.47 47.28 36.24
N LYS A 3 5.58 47.83 35.41
CA LYS A 3 4.38 47.22 34.88
C LYS A 3 4.78 46.24 33.77
N HIS A 4 4.36 44.99 33.87
CA HIS A 4 4.40 44.04 32.76
C HIS A 4 3.17 44.19 31.88
N PRO A 5 3.29 44.22 30.54
CA PRO A 5 2.16 44.17 29.66
C PRO A 5 1.65 42.74 29.48
N THR A 6 0.35 42.61 29.66
CA THR A 6 -0.40 41.37 29.43
C THR A 6 -0.49 41.14 27.92
N THR A 7 0.14 40.09 27.42
CA THR A 7 -0.01 39.68 26.02
C THR A 7 -1.23 38.77 25.90
N ASN A 8 -2.24 39.29 25.27
CA ASN A 8 -3.46 38.56 24.90
C ASN A 8 -3.16 37.64 23.73
N ILE A 9 -3.13 36.33 23.96
CA ILE A 9 -3.01 35.33 22.91
C ILE A 9 -4.42 35.00 22.44
N GLN A 10 -4.82 35.62 21.32
CA GLN A 10 -5.99 35.21 20.57
C GLN A 10 -5.70 33.88 19.88
N GLN A 11 -6.51 32.85 20.18
CA GLN A 11 -6.58 31.63 19.42
C GLN A 11 -7.24 31.93 18.06
N PRO A 12 -6.67 31.47 16.95
CA PRO A 12 -7.39 31.50 15.68
C PRO A 12 -8.38 30.34 15.62
N THR A 13 -9.65 30.69 15.66
CA THR A 13 -10.73 29.83 15.19
C THR A 13 -10.83 29.97 13.69
N SER A 14 -10.48 28.98 12.94
CA SER A 14 -11.08 28.75 11.62
C SER A 14 -10.73 27.37 11.12
N ASN A 15 -11.76 26.54 10.98
CA ASN A 15 -11.84 25.43 10.08
C ASN A 15 -11.60 25.93 8.65
N GLU A 16 -10.38 25.89 8.19
CA GLU A 16 -10.11 25.86 6.76
C GLU A 16 -9.80 24.42 6.38
N ALA A 17 -10.83 23.75 5.87
CA ALA A 17 -10.67 22.57 5.07
C ALA A 17 -9.79 22.97 3.87
N VAL A 18 -8.51 22.63 3.95
CA VAL A 18 -7.63 22.67 2.79
C VAL A 18 -8.10 21.59 1.83
N ASP A 19 -8.88 22.04 0.83
CA ASP A 19 -9.06 21.30 -0.41
C ASP A 19 -7.65 21.09 -1.03
N GLU A 20 -6.97 20.03 -0.64
CA GLU A 20 -5.87 19.48 -1.42
C GLU A 20 -6.47 18.91 -2.70
N VAL A 21 -6.66 19.78 -3.67
CA VAL A 21 -6.75 19.39 -5.06
C VAL A 21 -5.48 18.64 -5.36
N CYS A 22 -5.56 17.31 -5.45
CA CYS A 22 -4.52 16.48 -6.05
C CYS A 22 -4.40 16.88 -7.52
N VAL A 23 -3.64 17.93 -7.76
CA VAL A 23 -3.14 18.26 -9.10
C VAL A 23 -2.20 17.13 -9.47
N PHE A 24 -2.59 16.33 -10.47
CA PHE A 24 -1.72 15.42 -11.15
C PHE A 24 -0.62 16.25 -11.83
N ASN A 25 0.48 16.47 -11.11
CA ASN A 25 1.64 17.18 -11.59
C ASN A 25 2.76 16.15 -11.81
N ASP A 26 3.77 16.48 -12.58
CA ASP A 26 4.94 15.66 -12.98
C ASP A 26 5.56 14.75 -11.90
N GLY A 27 5.22 14.94 -10.62
CA GLY A 27 5.53 14.06 -9.50
C GLY A 27 4.82 12.69 -9.53
N ASP A 28 3.75 12.54 -10.32
CA ASP A 28 2.96 11.30 -10.36
C ASP A 28 3.62 10.22 -11.23
N GLN A 29 4.31 10.59 -12.29
CA GLN A 29 5.11 9.69 -13.12
C GLN A 29 6.24 9.04 -12.29
N ASN A 30 6.91 9.82 -11.46
CA ASN A 30 7.99 9.31 -10.60
C ASN A 30 7.45 8.37 -9.50
N ARG A 31 6.25 8.63 -8.96
CA ARG A 31 5.59 7.74 -7.99
C ARG A 31 5.10 6.44 -8.63
N LYS A 32 4.65 6.49 -9.88
CA LYS A 32 4.20 5.32 -10.63
C LYS A 32 5.35 4.36 -10.90
N TYR A 33 6.47 4.86 -11.38
CA TYR A 33 7.70 4.08 -11.57
C TYR A 33 8.24 3.53 -10.23
N ASP A 34 8.15 4.31 -9.17
CA ASP A 34 8.55 3.87 -7.83
C ASP A 34 7.70 2.70 -7.33
N LEU A 35 6.38 2.70 -7.56
CA LEU A 35 5.50 1.63 -7.09
C LEU A 35 5.74 0.31 -7.83
N GLU A 36 5.92 0.35 -9.15
CA GLU A 36 6.27 -0.83 -9.94
C GLU A 36 7.61 -1.43 -9.49
N GLU A 37 8.64 -0.60 -9.34
CA GLU A 37 9.96 -1.02 -8.89
C GLU A 37 9.92 -1.59 -7.47
N ARG A 38 9.17 -0.97 -6.56
CA ARG A 38 8.98 -1.49 -5.20
C ARG A 38 8.34 -2.87 -5.19
N LEU A 39 7.35 -3.11 -6.04
CA LEU A 39 6.74 -4.43 -6.19
C LEU A 39 7.70 -5.44 -6.82
N LEU A 40 8.55 -4.99 -7.77
CA LEU A 40 9.59 -5.80 -8.38
C LEU A 40 10.71 -6.17 -7.40
N GLU A 41 11.00 -5.34 -6.41
CA GLU A 41 11.92 -5.67 -5.30
C GLU A 41 11.25 -6.55 -4.22
N PHE A 42 9.97 -6.31 -3.95
CA PHE A 42 9.22 -7.04 -2.94
C PHE A 42 9.02 -8.52 -3.29
N ALA A 43 8.67 -8.81 -4.54
CA ALA A 43 8.37 -10.18 -4.95
C ALA A 43 9.61 -11.12 -4.84
N PRO A 44 10.82 -10.77 -5.29
CA PRO A 44 12.02 -11.59 -5.06
C PRO A 44 12.35 -11.79 -3.58
N ALA A 45 12.16 -10.77 -2.74
CA ALA A 45 12.37 -10.92 -1.30
C ALA A 45 11.42 -11.96 -0.69
N VAL A 46 10.17 -12.01 -1.16
CA VAL A 46 9.21 -13.05 -0.74
C VAL A 46 9.63 -14.44 -1.24
N ILE A 47 10.13 -14.54 -2.48
CA ILE A 47 10.68 -15.79 -3.01
C ILE A 47 11.83 -16.28 -2.12
N ASP A 48 12.80 -15.41 -1.85
CA ASP A 48 13.96 -15.73 -1.01
C ASP A 48 13.57 -16.15 0.40
N LEU A 49 12.55 -15.52 0.99
CA LEU A 49 12.03 -15.91 2.29
C LEU A 49 11.38 -17.29 2.23
N SER A 50 10.58 -17.57 1.21
CA SER A 50 9.87 -18.84 1.05
C SER A 50 10.84 -20.03 0.97
N GLU A 51 11.97 -19.86 0.29
CA GLU A 51 13.01 -20.87 0.13
C GLU A 51 13.80 -21.15 1.45
N LYS A 52 13.75 -20.22 2.40
CA LYS A 52 14.42 -20.37 3.72
C LYS A 52 13.57 -21.05 4.77
N LEU A 53 12.30 -21.34 4.48
CA LEU A 53 11.41 -22.00 5.44
C LEU A 53 11.79 -23.50 5.60
N PRO A 54 11.52 -24.10 6.78
CA PRO A 54 11.90 -25.48 7.03
C PRO A 54 11.18 -26.45 6.09
N ASP A 55 11.90 -27.47 5.61
CA ASP A 55 11.34 -28.56 4.80
C ASP A 55 10.54 -29.51 5.70
N THR A 56 9.39 -29.04 6.11
CA THR A 56 8.38 -29.78 6.88
C THR A 56 7.03 -29.57 6.23
N ARG A 57 6.06 -30.42 6.54
CA ARG A 57 4.69 -30.26 6.02
C ARG A 57 4.12 -28.87 6.28
N ALA A 58 4.34 -28.32 7.48
CA ALA A 58 3.87 -26.97 7.84
C ALA A 58 4.68 -25.88 7.15
N GLY A 59 6.02 -26.01 7.12
CA GLY A 59 6.91 -25.08 6.43
C GLY A 59 6.59 -24.99 4.94
N ASN A 60 6.43 -26.13 4.27
CA ASN A 60 6.10 -26.18 2.84
C ASN A 60 4.71 -25.59 2.54
N HIS A 61 3.73 -25.82 3.42
CA HIS A 61 2.42 -25.19 3.29
C HIS A 61 2.51 -23.66 3.37
N VAL A 62 3.17 -23.13 4.39
CA VAL A 62 3.31 -21.67 4.58
C VAL A 62 4.18 -21.06 3.49
N ALA A 63 5.25 -21.73 3.05
CA ALA A 63 6.08 -21.30 1.93
C ALA A 63 5.24 -21.10 0.65
N GLY A 64 4.39 -22.08 0.32
CA GLY A 64 3.49 -21.97 -0.83
C GLY A 64 2.49 -20.81 -0.71
N GLN A 65 1.95 -20.56 0.48
CA GLN A 65 0.98 -19.49 0.70
C GLN A 65 1.62 -18.10 0.58
N ILE A 66 2.76 -17.88 1.25
CA ILE A 66 3.45 -16.58 1.18
C ILE A 66 4.01 -16.31 -0.22
N LEU A 67 4.54 -17.35 -0.90
CA LEU A 67 5.01 -17.23 -2.27
C LEU A 67 3.89 -16.76 -3.21
N ARG A 68 2.74 -17.41 -3.16
CA ARG A 68 1.57 -17.06 -3.97
C ARG A 68 1.09 -15.63 -3.69
N SER A 69 0.84 -15.30 -2.43
CA SER A 69 0.30 -13.99 -2.06
C SER A 69 1.29 -12.85 -2.26
N GLY A 70 2.58 -13.09 -2.04
CA GLY A 70 3.62 -12.05 -2.11
C GLY A 70 4.10 -11.76 -3.53
N THR A 71 3.96 -12.71 -4.47
CA THR A 71 4.31 -12.48 -5.88
C THR A 71 3.13 -11.97 -6.72
N SER A 72 1.89 -12.18 -6.26
CA SER A 72 0.67 -11.77 -6.97
C SER A 72 0.50 -10.26 -7.18
N PRO A 73 0.88 -9.36 -6.25
CA PRO A 73 0.69 -7.93 -6.43
C PRO A 73 1.39 -7.35 -7.65
N TYR A 74 2.57 -7.82 -8.00
CA TYR A 74 3.35 -7.29 -9.12
C TYR A 74 2.61 -7.43 -10.46
N PRO A 75 2.24 -8.65 -10.94
CA PRO A 75 1.48 -8.78 -12.19
C PRO A 75 0.09 -8.14 -12.13
N ASN A 76 -0.63 -8.20 -11.01
CA ASN A 76 -1.94 -7.57 -10.88
C ASN A 76 -1.87 -6.04 -10.93
N HIS A 77 -0.79 -5.43 -10.48
CA HIS A 77 -0.56 -4.00 -10.66
C HIS A 77 -0.39 -3.64 -12.14
N GLY A 78 0.39 -4.42 -12.90
CA GLY A 78 0.51 -4.24 -14.35
C GLY A 78 -0.84 -4.36 -15.06
N GLU A 79 -1.66 -5.36 -14.69
CA GLU A 79 -3.03 -5.48 -15.22
C GLU A 79 -3.93 -4.30 -14.84
N ALA A 80 -3.73 -3.68 -13.66
CA ALA A 80 -4.46 -2.47 -13.27
C ALA A 80 -4.09 -1.28 -14.16
N GLU A 81 -2.81 -1.14 -14.53
CA GLU A 81 -2.35 -0.07 -15.42
C GLU A 81 -2.94 -0.19 -16.83
N ASP A 82 -3.18 -1.41 -17.30
CA ASP A 82 -3.79 -1.72 -18.59
C ASP A 82 -5.33 -1.86 -18.52
N ALA A 83 -5.95 -1.49 -17.40
CA ALA A 83 -7.38 -1.68 -17.19
C ALA A 83 -8.23 -0.88 -18.19
N GLU A 84 -9.23 -1.54 -18.79
CA GLU A 84 -10.11 -0.94 -19.78
C GLU A 84 -11.15 0.02 -19.18
N SER A 85 -11.39 -0.08 -17.88
CA SER A 85 -12.34 0.77 -17.15
C SER A 85 -11.83 1.12 -15.75
N ARG A 86 -12.41 2.17 -15.18
CA ARG A 86 -12.09 2.56 -13.78
C ARG A 86 -12.53 1.50 -12.78
N GLU A 87 -13.65 0.85 -13.02
CA GLU A 87 -14.13 -0.25 -12.20
C GLU A 87 -13.16 -1.43 -12.20
N ASP A 88 -12.61 -1.79 -13.36
CA ASP A 88 -11.60 -2.83 -13.52
C ASP A 88 -10.29 -2.42 -12.83
N PHE A 89 -9.83 -1.18 -13.04
CA PHE A 89 -8.69 -0.62 -12.33
C PHE A 89 -8.83 -0.77 -10.80
N ILE A 90 -9.96 -0.33 -10.24
CA ILE A 90 -10.22 -0.44 -8.80
C ILE A 90 -10.26 -1.91 -8.36
N HIS A 91 -10.84 -2.80 -9.18
CA HIS A 91 -10.89 -4.22 -8.89
C HIS A 91 -9.48 -4.82 -8.77
N LYS A 92 -8.61 -4.55 -9.73
CA LYS A 92 -7.22 -5.03 -9.73
C LYS A 92 -6.42 -4.49 -8.54
N LEU A 93 -6.57 -3.22 -8.20
CA LEU A 93 -5.93 -2.65 -7.00
C LEU A 93 -6.42 -3.31 -5.71
N LYS A 94 -7.71 -3.68 -5.62
CA LYS A 94 -8.24 -4.44 -4.48
C LYS A 94 -7.65 -5.83 -4.37
N VAL A 95 -7.39 -6.50 -5.50
CA VAL A 95 -6.69 -7.79 -5.51
C VAL A 95 -5.28 -7.61 -4.93
N CYS A 96 -4.50 -6.63 -5.42
CA CYS A 96 -3.17 -6.33 -4.88
C CYS A 96 -3.23 -6.10 -3.35
N LEU A 97 -4.16 -5.26 -2.89
CA LEU A 97 -4.33 -4.94 -1.47
C LEU A 97 -4.65 -6.18 -0.62
N LYS A 98 -5.52 -7.05 -1.11
CA LYS A 98 -5.86 -8.32 -0.45
C LYS A 98 -4.63 -9.22 -0.32
N GLU A 99 -3.89 -9.42 -1.40
CA GLU A 99 -2.71 -10.28 -1.44
C GLU A 99 -1.58 -9.73 -0.54
N LEU A 100 -1.34 -8.43 -0.53
CA LEU A 100 -0.37 -7.80 0.38
C LEU A 100 -0.74 -8.00 1.86
N ARG A 101 -2.03 -7.89 2.20
CA ARG A 101 -2.52 -8.15 3.57
C ARG A 101 -2.34 -9.62 3.95
N GLU A 102 -2.55 -10.53 3.03
CA GLU A 102 -2.32 -11.96 3.22
C GLU A 102 -0.83 -12.24 3.44
N THR A 103 0.04 -11.70 2.59
CA THR A 103 1.50 -11.83 2.71
C THR A 103 2.00 -11.36 4.07
N ARG A 104 1.53 -10.19 4.52
CA ARG A 104 1.88 -9.67 5.84
C ARG A 104 1.48 -10.62 6.98
N ARG A 105 0.32 -11.25 6.89
CA ARG A 105 -0.13 -12.22 7.91
C ARG A 105 0.75 -13.46 7.93
N TRP A 106 1.11 -14.00 6.76
CA TRP A 106 2.03 -15.12 6.66
C TRP A 106 3.42 -14.76 7.19
N ALA A 107 3.96 -13.59 6.84
CA ALA A 107 5.24 -13.10 7.34
C ALA A 107 5.24 -12.99 8.88
N ARG A 108 4.17 -12.46 9.47
CA ARG A 108 4.01 -12.40 10.95
C ARG A 108 3.96 -13.79 11.59
N LEU A 109 3.32 -14.77 10.93
CA LEU A 109 3.30 -16.14 11.41
C LEU A 109 4.71 -16.76 11.36
N ILE A 110 5.44 -16.56 10.26
CA ILE A 110 6.84 -17.00 10.11
C ILE A 110 7.71 -16.42 11.22
N GLN A 111 7.59 -15.13 11.48
CA GLN A 111 8.29 -14.43 12.56
C GLN A 111 7.97 -15.04 13.92
N ARG A 112 6.71 -15.24 14.22
CA ARG A 112 6.26 -15.83 15.50
C ARG A 112 6.77 -17.25 15.68
N LYS A 113 6.91 -18.01 14.61
CA LYS A 113 7.46 -19.37 14.62
C LYS A 113 8.98 -19.40 14.80
N GLY A 114 9.68 -18.29 14.54
CA GLY A 114 11.14 -18.24 14.58
C GLY A 114 11.80 -19.19 13.58
N TRP A 115 11.19 -19.37 12.40
CA TRP A 115 11.65 -20.32 11.40
C TRP A 115 12.88 -19.86 10.62
N VAL A 116 13.16 -18.57 10.61
CA VAL A 116 14.35 -17.98 9.95
C VAL A 116 15.27 -17.36 11.01
N LYS A 117 16.58 -17.66 10.90
CA LYS A 117 17.58 -17.14 11.83
C LYS A 117 17.99 -15.73 11.49
N ASP A 118 18.21 -15.44 10.19
CA ASP A 118 18.46 -14.09 9.68
C ASP A 118 17.12 -13.46 9.28
N GLU A 119 16.64 -12.58 10.12
CA GLU A 119 15.34 -11.91 9.92
C GLU A 119 15.41 -10.70 8.96
N THR A 120 16.56 -10.37 8.38
CA THR A 120 16.72 -9.17 7.54
C THR A 120 15.68 -9.10 6.42
N THR A 121 15.54 -10.18 5.64
CA THR A 121 14.54 -10.27 4.57
C THR A 121 13.11 -10.24 5.10
N LEU A 122 12.85 -10.92 6.22
CA LEU A 122 11.53 -10.97 6.85
C LEU A 122 11.10 -9.58 7.36
N LEU A 123 11.99 -8.83 7.99
CA LEU A 123 11.72 -7.48 8.48
C LEU A 123 11.50 -6.50 7.33
N PHE A 124 12.26 -6.63 6.23
CA PHE A 124 12.02 -5.88 5.00
C PHE A 124 10.60 -6.14 4.47
N ILE A 125 10.20 -7.40 4.33
CA ILE A 125 8.87 -7.80 3.84
C ILE A 125 7.76 -7.23 4.73
N LEU A 126 7.91 -7.30 6.05
CA LEU A 126 6.93 -6.76 7.00
C LEU A 126 6.77 -5.25 6.85
N SER A 127 7.89 -4.52 6.82
CA SER A 127 7.90 -3.07 6.68
C SER A 127 7.36 -2.61 5.32
N GLU A 128 7.83 -3.24 4.23
CA GLU A 128 7.42 -2.88 2.88
C GLU A 128 5.96 -3.24 2.61
N ALA A 129 5.47 -4.39 3.12
CA ALA A 129 4.06 -4.74 3.04
C ALA A 129 3.15 -3.68 3.71
N ASP A 130 3.55 -3.16 4.87
CA ASP A 130 2.80 -2.10 5.55
C ASP A 130 2.71 -0.82 4.71
N GLU A 131 3.81 -0.40 4.08
CA GLU A 131 3.83 0.76 3.18
C GLU A 131 2.98 0.52 1.92
N LEU A 132 3.17 -0.60 1.24
CA LEU A 132 2.41 -0.95 0.05
C LEU A 132 0.91 -1.03 0.33
N ILE A 133 0.49 -1.61 1.46
CA ILE A 133 -0.91 -1.65 1.89
C ILE A 133 -1.50 -0.23 2.00
N ARG A 134 -0.77 0.72 2.60
CA ARG A 134 -1.22 2.12 2.71
C ARG A 134 -1.37 2.77 1.33
N ILE A 135 -0.39 2.56 0.45
CA ILE A 135 -0.41 3.11 -0.91
C ILE A 135 -1.61 2.58 -1.70
N PHE A 136 -1.80 1.25 -1.76
CA PHE A 136 -2.92 0.65 -2.48
C PHE A 136 -4.27 1.05 -1.90
N TYR A 137 -4.40 1.11 -0.58
CA TYR A 137 -5.62 1.57 0.07
C TYR A 137 -5.95 3.02 -0.33
N SER A 138 -4.97 3.92 -0.25
CA SER A 138 -5.09 5.34 -0.61
C SER A 138 -5.49 5.51 -2.09
N SER A 139 -4.83 4.76 -2.99
CA SER A 139 -5.11 4.77 -4.44
C SER A 139 -6.55 4.35 -4.75
N ILE A 140 -7.04 3.30 -4.07
CA ILE A 140 -8.44 2.85 -4.21
C ILE A 140 -9.42 3.93 -3.76
N GLN A 141 -9.16 4.60 -2.62
CA GLN A 141 -10.03 5.66 -2.11
C GLN A 141 -10.08 6.86 -3.09
N THR A 142 -8.93 7.26 -3.61
CA THR A 142 -8.84 8.34 -4.61
C THR A 142 -9.60 7.98 -5.88
N ALA A 143 -9.40 6.79 -6.43
CA ALA A 143 -10.09 6.34 -7.64
C ALA A 143 -11.62 6.31 -7.47
N ARG A 144 -12.11 5.87 -6.31
CA ARG A 144 -13.55 5.86 -5.98
C ARG A 144 -14.13 7.27 -5.90
N ARG A 145 -13.44 8.20 -5.24
CA ARG A 145 -13.88 9.61 -5.12
C ARG A 145 -14.00 10.26 -6.49
N ASN A 146 -13.02 10.07 -7.35
CA ASN A 146 -13.03 10.60 -8.72
C ASN A 146 -14.21 10.04 -9.53
N SER A 147 -14.54 8.76 -9.38
CA SER A 147 -15.70 8.14 -10.01
C SER A 147 -17.03 8.77 -9.58
N LEU A 148 -17.17 9.09 -8.30
CA LEU A 148 -18.37 9.74 -7.77
C LEU A 148 -18.52 11.19 -8.27
N ASN A 149 -17.43 11.93 -8.35
CA ASN A 149 -17.44 13.30 -8.85
C ASN A 149 -17.82 13.36 -10.33
N GLU A 150 -17.29 12.48 -11.17
CA GLU A 150 -17.65 12.40 -12.59
C GLU A 150 -19.13 12.08 -12.82
N ARG A 151 -19.72 11.18 -12.02
CA ARG A 151 -21.15 10.87 -12.10
C ARG A 151 -22.00 12.11 -11.75
N ARG A 152 -21.66 12.82 -10.69
CA ARG A 152 -22.37 14.07 -10.30
C ARG A 152 -22.32 15.11 -11.40
N THR A 153 -21.17 15.32 -12.04
CA THR A 153 -21.02 16.30 -13.12
C THR A 153 -21.88 15.95 -14.35
N ARG A 154 -22.06 14.65 -14.65
CA ARG A 154 -22.90 14.20 -15.77
C ARG A 154 -24.41 14.33 -15.50
N GLU A 155 -24.82 14.28 -14.24
CA GLU A 155 -26.24 14.41 -13.84
C GLU A 155 -26.69 15.88 -13.76
N THR A 156 -25.77 16.83 -13.69
CA THR A 156 -26.05 18.27 -13.54
C THR A 156 -25.85 19.10 -14.81
N GLY A 157 -25.42 18.50 -15.90
CA GLY A 157 -25.20 19.13 -17.23
C GLY A 157 -26.18 18.60 -18.27
#